data_55eb3a2e8d1d1aefe9d2ee4fc09a208c
#
_entry.id   55eb3a2e8d1d1aefe9d2ee4fc09a208c
#
_cell.length_a   1.000
_cell.length_b   1.000
_cell.length_c   1.000
_cell.angle_alpha   90.00
_cell.angle_beta   90.00
_cell.angle_gamma   90.00
#
_symmetry.space_group_name_H-M   'P 1'
#
loop_
_entity.id
_entity.type
_entity.pdbx_description
1 polymer ?
#
loop_
_entity_poly.entity_id
_entity_poly.type
_entity_poly.pdbx_seq_one_letter_code
_entity_poly.pdbx_strand_id
1 'polypeptide(L)'
;MSTALNWTGKDAAFALGRRLEQRSRLGEGPHFIRRGEAHVPAVDENMLVVGDNLPALTGLLATHRRRVKVVYIDPPYNTGNALAYKDHGHDHASWLNFMTPRLMLARELMRDDGVIFIHLDDGESAWAQLLGHEIFGEDNSLGTLIHQRAKGGGNSPSFVRGHDYVHVWAKVADQAGAFLTEKKAPAKLEIIDGKRMLVETDVLRAGFGRYARGRERRLMYEDILDVKGAKKLAEVDAKLASSEYVLRPWGPMGKHAVVRITPAEKASSKLYSIIKALGGQNDLEDLGLGGIFSYPKPVDLVKTLVASQTFFDPEAIVLDFFAGSGTTAQAVMAANQRDEGSRKFILAQTPEPLRAKNARSLVDAASEDGFPEISRLTAERIRRAAKRHAPGLTFTEITVAEE
;
A
#
# COMPACT_ATOMS: atom_id res chain seq x y z
N MET A 1 13.63 15.41 -26.73
CA MET A 1 14.13 16.34 -25.70
C MET A 1 13.58 15.82 -24.38
N SER A 2 14.45 15.43 -23.46
CA SER A 2 13.99 15.04 -22.11
C SER A 2 13.70 16.32 -21.33
N THR A 3 12.49 16.44 -20.79
CA THR A 3 12.15 17.50 -19.86
C THR A 3 12.69 17.13 -18.50
N ALA A 4 13.60 17.92 -17.94
CA ALA A 4 14.16 17.68 -16.61
C ALA A 4 13.64 18.72 -15.63
N LEU A 5 13.21 18.26 -14.45
CA LEU A 5 12.92 19.12 -13.31
C LEU A 5 14.23 19.73 -12.79
N ASN A 6 14.25 21.03 -12.57
CA ASN A 6 15.44 21.70 -12.02
C ASN A 6 15.09 22.50 -10.76
N TRP A 7 15.91 22.37 -9.72
CA TRP A 7 15.78 23.11 -8.45
C TRP A 7 17.12 23.33 -7.77
N THR A 8 17.17 24.25 -6.83
CA THR A 8 18.38 24.53 -6.04
C THR A 8 18.75 23.32 -5.16
N GLY A 9 19.96 22.80 -5.34
CA GLY A 9 20.48 21.65 -4.58
C GLY A 9 20.28 20.28 -5.24
N LYS A 10 19.66 20.21 -6.43
CA LYS A 10 19.41 18.96 -7.14
C LYS A 10 20.66 18.06 -7.22
N ASP A 11 21.76 18.58 -7.77
CA ASP A 11 22.98 17.79 -7.98
C ASP A 11 23.57 17.27 -6.67
N ALA A 12 23.53 18.09 -5.61
CA ALA A 12 23.98 17.69 -4.27
C ALA A 12 23.11 16.58 -3.67
N ALA A 13 21.79 16.66 -3.82
CA ALA A 13 20.87 15.66 -3.34
C ALA A 13 21.06 14.30 -4.05
N PHE A 14 21.20 14.30 -5.37
CA PHE A 14 21.52 13.08 -6.14
C PHE A 14 22.90 12.54 -5.82
N ALA A 15 23.90 13.41 -5.65
CA ALA A 15 25.26 13.01 -5.26
C ALA A 15 25.27 12.36 -3.87
N LEU A 16 24.48 12.88 -2.92
CA LEU A 16 24.32 12.28 -1.60
C LEU A 16 23.74 10.87 -1.70
N GLY A 17 22.66 10.67 -2.45
CA GLY A 17 22.06 9.36 -2.64
C GLY A 17 23.04 8.33 -3.22
N ARG A 18 23.77 8.70 -4.27
CA ARG A 18 24.81 7.83 -4.88
C ARG A 18 25.93 7.49 -3.90
N ARG A 19 26.41 8.47 -3.12
CA ARG A 19 27.46 8.27 -2.13
C ARG A 19 27.02 7.31 -1.02
N LEU A 20 25.81 7.45 -0.49
CA LEU A 20 25.28 6.57 0.55
C LEU A 20 25.08 5.14 0.03
N GLU A 21 24.60 4.99 -1.19
CA GLU A 21 24.51 3.69 -1.84
C GLU A 21 25.90 3.04 -2.00
N GLN A 22 26.90 3.78 -2.46
CA GLN A 22 28.27 3.30 -2.61
C GLN A 22 28.88 2.88 -1.26
N ARG A 23 28.74 3.70 -0.23
CA ARG A 23 29.19 3.36 1.13
C ARG A 23 28.60 2.04 1.61
N SER A 24 27.28 1.87 1.43
CA SER A 24 26.64 0.60 1.79
C SER A 24 27.20 -0.61 1.01
N ARG A 25 27.51 -0.45 -0.28
CA ARG A 25 28.14 -1.51 -1.09
C ARG A 25 29.55 -1.88 -0.61
N LEU A 26 30.27 -0.93 -0.04
CA LEU A 26 31.62 -1.14 0.52
C LEU A 26 31.59 -1.69 1.96
N GLY A 27 30.41 -1.85 2.55
CA GLY A 27 30.26 -2.26 3.95
C GLY A 27 30.50 -1.13 4.95
N GLU A 28 30.55 0.13 4.49
CA GLU A 28 30.78 1.33 5.27
C GLU A 28 29.46 2.04 5.66
N GLY A 29 28.34 1.34 5.55
CA GLY A 29 27.03 1.88 5.92
C GLY A 29 26.79 1.85 7.43
N PRO A 30 25.79 2.60 7.91
CA PRO A 30 25.41 2.59 9.31
C PRO A 30 25.04 1.18 9.79
N HIS A 31 25.35 0.90 11.06
CA HIS A 31 25.02 -0.34 11.72
C HIS A 31 23.75 -0.17 12.57
N PHE A 32 23.06 -1.28 12.81
CA PHE A 32 21.92 -1.28 13.71
C PHE A 32 22.32 -1.78 15.09
N ILE A 33 21.64 -1.23 16.09
CA ILE A 33 21.82 -1.58 17.49
C ILE A 33 20.49 -2.08 18.05
N ARG A 34 20.54 -3.19 18.77
CA ARG A 34 19.44 -3.75 19.51
C ARG A 34 19.88 -3.97 20.96
N ARG A 35 19.20 -3.30 21.90
CA ARG A 35 19.52 -3.38 23.36
C ARG A 35 21.00 -3.13 23.68
N GLY A 36 21.63 -2.21 22.94
CA GLY A 36 23.03 -1.85 23.14
C GLY A 36 24.06 -2.70 22.40
N GLU A 37 23.63 -3.76 21.72
CA GLU A 37 24.50 -4.65 20.95
C GLU A 37 24.30 -4.47 19.43
N ALA A 38 25.35 -4.72 18.65
CA ALA A 38 25.27 -4.69 17.20
C ALA A 38 24.25 -5.74 16.72
N HIS A 39 23.39 -5.33 15.79
CA HIS A 39 22.33 -6.18 15.24
C HIS A 39 22.39 -6.18 13.72
N VAL A 40 22.35 -7.38 13.14
CA VAL A 40 22.23 -7.55 11.68
C VAL A 40 20.79 -8.01 11.39
N PRO A 41 19.97 -7.16 10.75
CA PRO A 41 18.57 -7.49 10.47
C PRO A 41 18.43 -8.74 9.58
N ALA A 42 17.60 -9.68 10.00
CA ALA A 42 17.23 -10.81 9.17
C ALA A 42 16.17 -10.42 8.13
N VAL A 43 16.19 -11.05 6.96
CA VAL A 43 15.29 -10.73 5.83
C VAL A 43 13.81 -11.03 6.17
N ASP A 44 13.57 -12.00 7.03
CA ASP A 44 12.25 -12.47 7.45
C ASP A 44 11.78 -11.87 8.79
N GLU A 45 12.42 -10.82 9.26
CA GLU A 45 12.13 -10.15 10.53
C GLU A 45 11.16 -8.98 10.34
N ASN A 46 10.16 -8.87 11.24
CA ASN A 46 9.39 -7.63 11.35
C ASN A 46 10.17 -6.63 12.18
N MET A 47 10.30 -5.39 11.69
CA MET A 47 11.19 -4.41 12.33
C MET A 47 10.55 -3.04 12.47
N LEU A 48 10.93 -2.36 13.56
CA LEU A 48 10.80 -0.92 13.73
C LEU A 48 12.21 -0.34 13.95
N VAL A 49 12.67 0.43 12.98
CA VAL A 49 13.92 1.21 13.08
C VAL A 49 13.58 2.57 13.70
N VAL A 50 14.09 2.82 14.90
CA VAL A 50 13.94 4.10 15.59
C VAL A 50 15.13 5.00 15.24
N GLY A 51 14.88 6.06 14.48
CA GLY A 51 15.91 6.98 14.00
C GLY A 51 15.53 7.68 12.70
N ASP A 52 16.42 8.53 12.19
CA ASP A 52 16.25 9.15 10.87
C ASP A 52 16.20 8.06 9.79
N ASN A 53 15.29 8.22 8.85
CA ASN A 53 15.08 7.23 7.80
C ASN A 53 16.20 7.18 6.75
N LEU A 54 16.99 8.23 6.58
CA LEU A 54 18.08 8.22 5.60
C LEU A 54 19.21 7.25 5.99
N PRO A 55 19.80 7.31 7.22
CA PRO A 55 20.70 6.28 7.69
C PRO A 55 20.04 4.91 7.83
N ALA A 56 18.76 4.83 8.23
CA ALA A 56 18.03 3.56 8.29
C ALA A 56 17.97 2.86 6.91
N LEU A 57 17.58 3.58 5.86
CA LEU A 57 17.56 3.07 4.48
C LEU A 57 18.96 2.65 4.01
N THR A 58 20.00 3.44 4.36
CA THR A 58 21.39 3.13 4.00
C THR A 58 21.84 1.82 4.65
N GLY A 59 21.58 1.63 5.93
CA GLY A 59 21.93 0.40 6.67
C GLY A 59 21.16 -0.82 6.15
N LEU A 60 19.88 -0.66 5.82
CA LEU A 60 19.05 -1.75 5.26
C LEU A 60 19.56 -2.25 3.91
N LEU A 61 20.27 -1.45 3.12
CA LEU A 61 20.84 -1.91 1.85
C LEU A 61 21.81 -3.07 2.01
N ALA A 62 22.48 -3.21 3.15
CA ALA A 62 23.41 -4.32 3.41
C ALA A 62 22.70 -5.69 3.40
N THR A 63 21.47 -5.75 3.88
CA THR A 63 20.73 -7.02 4.07
C THR A 63 19.49 -7.13 3.19
N HIS A 64 18.86 -6.01 2.82
CA HIS A 64 17.55 -5.99 2.15
C HIS A 64 17.59 -5.42 0.71
N ARG A 65 18.75 -5.23 0.11
CA ARG A 65 18.86 -4.81 -1.30
C ARG A 65 18.07 -5.75 -2.20
N ARG A 66 17.17 -5.18 -3.04
CA ARG A 66 16.31 -5.91 -3.98
C ARG A 66 15.43 -6.99 -3.30
N ARG A 67 14.96 -6.72 -2.07
CA ARG A 67 14.09 -7.65 -1.32
C ARG A 67 12.68 -7.10 -1.10
N VAL A 68 12.50 -5.79 -1.12
CA VAL A 68 11.22 -5.14 -0.82
C VAL A 68 10.27 -5.22 -2.01
N LYS A 69 9.09 -5.80 -1.81
CA LYS A 69 8.03 -5.89 -2.84
C LYS A 69 7.18 -4.63 -2.88
N VAL A 70 6.80 -4.10 -1.73
CA VAL A 70 5.97 -2.90 -1.62
C VAL A 70 6.64 -1.87 -0.73
N VAL A 71 6.75 -0.67 -1.25
CA VAL A 71 7.05 0.52 -0.44
C VAL A 71 5.78 1.35 -0.38
N TYR A 72 5.31 1.67 0.83
CA TYR A 72 4.25 2.66 1.06
C TYR A 72 4.81 3.75 1.94
N ILE A 73 4.66 4.99 1.54
CA ILE A 73 5.08 6.14 2.34
C ILE A 73 4.04 7.25 2.34
N ASP A 74 3.96 7.90 3.49
CA ASP A 74 3.18 9.10 3.76
C ASP A 74 4.14 10.19 4.27
N PRO A 75 4.96 10.81 3.37
CA PRO A 75 5.98 11.77 3.75
C PRO A 75 5.35 13.08 4.25
N PRO A 76 6.11 13.99 4.90
CA PRO A 76 5.61 15.30 5.28
C PRO A 76 4.99 16.04 4.08
N TYR A 77 3.79 16.59 4.28
CA TYR A 77 3.03 17.30 3.23
C TYR A 77 3.51 18.74 3.01
N ASN A 78 4.45 19.20 3.84
CA ASN A 78 5.05 20.52 3.76
C ASN A 78 4.04 21.66 3.93
N THR A 79 2.98 21.44 4.69
CA THR A 79 1.87 22.39 4.87
C THR A 79 2.21 23.57 5.78
N GLY A 80 3.29 23.46 6.57
CA GLY A 80 3.65 24.42 7.61
C GLY A 80 2.70 24.45 8.81
N ASN A 81 1.75 23.52 8.88
CA ASN A 81 0.81 23.43 9.98
C ASN A 81 1.43 22.86 11.25
N ALA A 82 0.96 23.29 12.41
CA ALA A 82 1.32 22.69 13.67
C ALA A 82 0.63 21.33 13.82
N LEU A 83 1.33 20.26 13.43
CA LEU A 83 0.89 18.87 13.56
C LEU A 83 1.50 18.22 14.83
N ALA A 84 1.11 16.97 15.10
CA ALA A 84 1.73 16.16 16.16
C ALA A 84 3.22 15.87 15.90
N TYR A 85 3.68 16.11 14.69
CA TYR A 85 5.05 15.98 14.21
C TYR A 85 5.49 17.27 13.47
N LYS A 86 6.78 17.36 13.15
CA LYS A 86 7.35 18.50 12.43
C LYS A 86 7.04 18.38 10.93
N ASP A 87 6.01 19.10 10.49
CA ASP A 87 5.74 19.31 9.08
C ASP A 87 6.51 20.54 8.61
N HIS A 88 7.50 20.32 7.76
CA HIS A 88 8.62 21.24 7.60
C HIS A 88 8.29 22.65 7.09
N GLY A 89 7.17 22.92 6.43
CA GLY A 89 6.81 24.29 5.95
C GLY A 89 7.93 24.97 5.15
N HIS A 90 8.75 24.19 4.45
CA HIS A 90 9.89 24.65 3.66
C HIS A 90 9.45 24.93 2.22
N ASP A 91 10.34 25.58 1.45
CA ASP A 91 10.14 25.66 0.00
C ASP A 91 10.21 24.28 -0.67
N HIS A 92 9.65 24.17 -1.86
CA HIS A 92 9.63 22.91 -2.63
C HIS A 92 11.02 22.34 -2.91
N ALA A 93 12.03 23.20 -3.10
CA ALA A 93 13.41 22.76 -3.35
C ALA A 93 14.00 22.03 -2.13
N SER A 94 13.74 22.53 -0.92
CA SER A 94 14.15 21.88 0.33
C SER A 94 13.46 20.53 0.50
N TRP A 95 12.15 20.43 0.19
CA TRP A 95 11.41 19.17 0.23
C TRP A 95 11.96 18.17 -0.80
N LEU A 96 12.23 18.61 -2.03
CA LEU A 96 12.84 17.78 -3.07
C LEU A 96 14.23 17.28 -2.67
N ASN A 97 15.07 18.14 -2.08
CA ASN A 97 16.39 17.76 -1.57
C ASN A 97 16.30 16.71 -0.45
N PHE A 98 15.30 16.84 0.42
CA PHE A 98 15.04 15.88 1.49
C PHE A 98 14.58 14.51 0.95
N MET A 99 13.67 14.49 -0.02
CA MET A 99 13.10 13.27 -0.56
C MET A 99 14.02 12.52 -1.53
N THR A 100 14.85 13.23 -2.31
CA THR A 100 15.69 12.65 -3.37
C THR A 100 16.55 11.48 -2.90
N PRO A 101 17.45 11.61 -1.91
CA PRO A 101 18.31 10.50 -1.50
C PRO A 101 17.50 9.35 -0.89
N ARG A 102 16.40 9.63 -0.21
CA ARG A 102 15.50 8.62 0.38
C ARG A 102 14.82 7.76 -0.67
N LEU A 103 14.28 8.37 -1.71
CA LEU A 103 13.64 7.65 -2.83
C LEU A 103 14.67 6.86 -3.64
N MET A 104 15.89 7.38 -3.84
CA MET A 104 16.98 6.66 -4.49
C MET A 104 17.34 5.37 -3.73
N LEU A 105 17.52 5.44 -2.41
CA LEU A 105 17.83 4.27 -1.59
C LEU A 105 16.64 3.29 -1.52
N ALA A 106 15.41 3.80 -1.42
CA ALA A 106 14.22 2.98 -1.47
C ALA A 106 14.13 2.19 -2.78
N ARG A 107 14.44 2.80 -3.93
CA ARG A 107 14.50 2.12 -5.23
C ARG A 107 15.51 0.98 -5.24
N GLU A 108 16.67 1.13 -4.59
CA GLU A 108 17.67 0.08 -4.47
C GLU A 108 17.21 -1.09 -3.57
N LEU A 109 16.41 -0.80 -2.54
CA LEU A 109 15.80 -1.83 -1.69
C LEU A 109 14.71 -2.62 -2.40
N MET A 110 14.01 -2.00 -3.38
CA MET A 110 12.92 -2.65 -4.10
C MET A 110 13.41 -3.82 -4.96
N ARG A 111 12.61 -4.88 -5.04
CA ARG A 111 12.70 -5.95 -6.05
C ARG A 111 12.44 -5.37 -7.44
N ASP A 112 12.81 -6.07 -8.50
CA ASP A 112 12.54 -5.59 -9.86
C ASP A 112 11.03 -5.53 -10.18
N ASP A 113 10.23 -6.43 -9.59
CA ASP A 113 8.77 -6.40 -9.61
C ASP A 113 8.15 -5.54 -8.49
N GLY A 114 8.98 -4.80 -7.75
CA GLY A 114 8.57 -3.98 -6.62
C GLY A 114 7.84 -2.70 -7.05
N VAL A 115 6.95 -2.22 -6.18
CA VAL A 115 6.13 -1.02 -6.38
C VAL A 115 6.25 -0.09 -5.19
N ILE A 116 6.32 1.22 -5.45
CA ILE A 116 6.23 2.27 -4.44
C ILE A 116 4.94 3.06 -4.58
N PHE A 117 4.27 3.32 -3.45
CA PHE A 117 3.12 4.21 -3.29
C PHE A 117 3.57 5.42 -2.48
N ILE A 118 3.43 6.62 -3.04
CA ILE A 118 3.74 7.88 -2.37
C ILE A 118 2.43 8.64 -2.19
N HIS A 119 2.01 8.80 -0.94
CA HIS A 119 0.74 9.41 -0.57
C HIS A 119 0.96 10.89 -0.21
N LEU A 120 0.24 11.79 -0.87
CA LEU A 120 0.37 13.25 -0.70
C LEU A 120 -0.95 13.96 -0.96
N ASP A 121 -1.09 15.17 -0.42
CA ASP A 121 -2.13 16.11 -0.80
C ASP A 121 -1.70 16.96 -2.03
N ASP A 122 -2.46 18.02 -2.33
CA ASP A 122 -2.20 18.92 -3.46
C ASP A 122 -0.84 19.65 -3.37
N GLY A 123 -0.30 19.87 -2.15
CA GLY A 123 0.86 20.75 -1.93
C GLY A 123 2.11 20.28 -2.65
N GLU A 124 2.54 19.06 -2.38
CA GLU A 124 3.78 18.49 -2.95
C GLU A 124 3.53 17.44 -4.04
N SER A 125 2.26 17.14 -4.37
CA SER A 125 1.87 16.09 -5.31
C SER A 125 2.54 16.23 -6.68
N ALA A 126 2.50 17.42 -7.29
CA ALA A 126 3.10 17.66 -8.61
C ALA A 126 4.63 17.53 -8.60
N TRP A 127 5.27 18.02 -7.54
CA TRP A 127 6.72 17.94 -7.36
C TRP A 127 7.18 16.50 -7.12
N ALA A 128 6.43 15.76 -6.31
CA ALA A 128 6.68 14.33 -6.09
C ALA A 128 6.57 13.52 -7.38
N GLN A 129 5.58 13.84 -8.23
CA GLN A 129 5.40 13.17 -9.51
C GLN A 129 6.61 13.39 -10.43
N LEU A 130 7.06 14.64 -10.56
CA LEU A 130 8.23 14.96 -11.38
C LEU A 130 9.52 14.34 -10.82
N LEU A 131 9.72 14.39 -9.49
CA LEU A 131 10.85 13.74 -8.84
C LEU A 131 10.82 12.22 -9.03
N GLY A 132 9.64 11.60 -8.96
CA GLY A 132 9.47 10.18 -9.23
C GLY A 132 9.88 9.80 -10.65
N HIS A 133 9.55 10.62 -11.65
CA HIS A 133 10.01 10.41 -13.03
C HIS A 133 11.55 10.49 -13.15
N GLU A 134 12.20 11.40 -12.42
CA GLU A 134 13.67 11.51 -12.41
C GLU A 134 14.36 10.30 -11.77
N ILE A 135 13.77 9.72 -10.72
CA ILE A 135 14.38 8.64 -9.95
C ILE A 135 14.01 7.25 -10.50
N PHE A 136 12.76 7.01 -10.78
CA PHE A 136 12.26 5.71 -11.23
C PHE A 136 12.23 5.58 -12.76
N GLY A 137 12.18 6.69 -13.48
CA GLY A 137 11.94 6.77 -14.90
C GLY A 137 10.45 6.97 -15.23
N GLU A 138 10.16 7.78 -16.24
CA GLU A 138 8.79 8.07 -16.67
C GLU A 138 8.06 6.80 -17.12
N ASP A 139 8.74 5.91 -17.86
CA ASP A 139 8.22 4.64 -18.35
C ASP A 139 7.83 3.66 -17.21
N ASN A 140 8.34 3.87 -16.01
CA ASN A 140 8.01 3.09 -14.83
C ASN A 140 6.88 3.71 -13.98
N SER A 141 6.30 4.82 -14.43
CA SER A 141 5.12 5.41 -13.79
C SER A 141 3.87 4.59 -14.08
N LEU A 142 3.23 4.08 -13.04
CA LEU A 142 2.00 3.28 -13.16
C LEU A 142 0.74 4.14 -13.00
N GLY A 143 0.91 5.45 -12.79
CA GLY A 143 -0.17 6.43 -12.66
C GLY A 143 -0.42 6.88 -11.23
N THR A 144 -1.58 7.48 -11.03
CA THR A 144 -1.99 8.05 -9.74
C THR A 144 -3.33 7.48 -9.32
N LEU A 145 -3.40 6.98 -8.08
CA LEU A 145 -4.66 6.61 -7.45
C LEU A 145 -5.19 7.79 -6.64
N ILE A 146 -6.50 7.88 -6.53
CA ILE A 146 -7.18 8.90 -5.73
C ILE A 146 -7.69 8.26 -4.43
N HIS A 147 -7.21 8.75 -3.31
CA HIS A 147 -7.74 8.40 -2.00
C HIS A 147 -8.87 9.37 -1.63
N GLN A 148 -10.11 8.92 -1.72
CA GLN A 148 -11.26 9.69 -1.21
C GLN A 148 -11.29 9.58 0.31
N ARG A 149 -10.87 10.65 1.01
CA ARG A 149 -10.76 10.73 2.48
C ARG A 149 -11.99 11.32 3.18
N ALA A 150 -12.88 11.98 2.44
CA ALA A 150 -14.07 12.60 3.00
C ALA A 150 -15.31 12.31 2.14
N LYS A 151 -16.48 12.25 2.81
CA LYS A 151 -17.78 12.07 2.13
C LYS A 151 -18.36 13.35 1.57
N GLY A 152 -17.81 14.50 1.94
CA GLY A 152 -18.29 15.85 1.67
C GLY A 152 -18.35 16.68 2.96
N GLY A 153 -18.73 17.95 2.86
CA GLY A 153 -18.75 18.87 3.98
C GLY A 153 -17.42 19.61 4.15
N GLY A 154 -17.44 20.71 4.89
CA GLY A 154 -16.29 21.57 5.16
C GLY A 154 -16.55 23.00 4.66
N ASN A 155 -15.91 23.98 5.33
CA ASN A 155 -15.96 25.37 4.97
C ASN A 155 -14.69 25.74 4.19
N SER A 156 -14.79 25.76 2.87
CA SER A 156 -13.72 26.26 2.00
C SER A 156 -14.26 27.41 1.15
N PRO A 157 -13.47 28.45 0.90
CA PRO A 157 -13.92 29.59 0.09
C PRO A 157 -14.16 29.25 -1.39
N SER A 158 -13.58 28.16 -1.90
CA SER A 158 -13.72 27.74 -3.29
C SER A 158 -14.42 26.38 -3.41
N PHE A 159 -13.74 25.29 -3.05
CA PHE A 159 -14.29 23.93 -3.09
C PHE A 159 -13.71 23.09 -1.95
N VAL A 160 -14.44 22.06 -1.54
CA VAL A 160 -14.01 21.17 -0.46
C VAL A 160 -13.08 20.11 -1.01
N ARG A 161 -11.86 20.05 -0.47
CA ARG A 161 -10.86 19.03 -0.81
C ARG A 161 -11.18 17.72 -0.09
N GLY A 162 -11.71 16.76 -0.83
CA GLY A 162 -12.15 15.47 -0.29
C GLY A 162 -11.21 14.31 -0.57
N HIS A 163 -10.05 14.56 -1.16
CA HIS A 163 -9.13 13.50 -1.59
C HIS A 163 -7.66 13.87 -1.36
N ASP A 164 -6.84 12.84 -1.39
CA ASP A 164 -5.39 12.89 -1.51
C ASP A 164 -4.97 12.05 -2.73
N TYR A 165 -3.72 12.19 -3.15
CA TYR A 165 -3.12 11.46 -4.27
C TYR A 165 -2.23 10.34 -3.75
N VAL A 166 -2.20 9.21 -4.45
CA VAL A 166 -1.23 8.16 -4.24
C VAL A 166 -0.53 7.91 -5.56
N HIS A 167 0.65 8.49 -5.73
CA HIS A 167 1.47 8.28 -6.92
C HIS A 167 2.13 6.91 -6.88
N VAL A 168 2.21 6.24 -8.02
CA VAL A 168 2.65 4.85 -8.09
C VAL A 168 3.73 4.67 -9.14
N TRP A 169 4.87 4.14 -8.73
CA TRP A 169 5.93 3.69 -9.63
C TRP A 169 6.31 2.24 -9.38
N ALA A 170 6.62 1.53 -10.45
CA ALA A 170 7.36 0.29 -10.35
C ALA A 170 8.86 0.54 -10.38
N LYS A 171 9.66 -0.40 -9.90
CA LYS A 171 11.10 -0.41 -10.21
C LYS A 171 11.32 -0.75 -11.69
N VAL A 172 10.58 -1.77 -12.20
CA VAL A 172 10.50 -2.12 -13.63
C VAL A 172 9.02 -2.38 -13.96
N ALA A 173 8.40 -1.53 -14.77
CA ALA A 173 6.96 -1.53 -15.01
C ALA A 173 6.44 -2.87 -15.55
N ASP A 174 7.15 -3.46 -16.50
CA ASP A 174 6.75 -4.73 -17.13
C ASP A 174 6.75 -5.92 -16.16
N GLN A 175 7.42 -5.80 -15.01
CA GLN A 175 7.50 -6.85 -13.99
C GLN A 175 6.51 -6.66 -12.84
N ALA A 176 5.97 -5.46 -12.66
CA ALA A 176 5.12 -5.13 -11.49
C ALA A 176 3.83 -5.95 -11.40
N GLY A 177 3.32 -6.42 -12.53
CA GLY A 177 2.07 -7.16 -12.58
C GLY A 177 0.82 -6.29 -12.36
N ALA A 178 -0.35 -6.92 -12.33
CA ALA A 178 -1.61 -6.22 -12.14
C ALA A 178 -1.89 -5.95 -10.66
N PHE A 179 -2.50 -4.80 -10.38
CA PHE A 179 -3.02 -4.48 -9.05
C PHE A 179 -4.32 -5.24 -8.83
N LEU A 180 -4.34 -6.16 -7.90
CA LEU A 180 -5.45 -7.08 -7.70
C LEU A 180 -6.15 -6.84 -6.37
N THR A 181 -7.46 -7.02 -6.37
CA THR A 181 -8.30 -7.02 -5.17
C THR A 181 -9.18 -8.25 -5.19
N GLU A 182 -9.75 -8.58 -4.05
CA GLU A 182 -10.79 -9.60 -3.99
C GLU A 182 -11.94 -9.26 -4.93
N LYS A 183 -12.46 -10.28 -5.57
CA LYS A 183 -13.58 -10.12 -6.48
C LYS A 183 -14.84 -9.75 -5.72
N LYS A 184 -15.31 -8.53 -5.93
CA LYS A 184 -16.62 -8.08 -5.42
C LYS A 184 -17.70 -8.54 -6.39
N ALA A 185 -18.79 -9.07 -5.86
CA ALA A 185 -19.96 -9.60 -6.57
C ALA A 185 -20.22 -9.04 -7.99
N PRO A 186 -20.82 -9.80 -8.92
CA PRO A 186 -21.96 -10.70 -8.63
C PRO A 186 -21.60 -12.19 -8.57
N ALA A 187 -20.59 -12.58 -7.86
CA ALA A 187 -20.26 -13.98 -7.65
C ALA A 187 -20.95 -14.51 -6.38
N LYS A 188 -21.50 -15.70 -6.44
CA LYS A 188 -21.96 -16.43 -5.27
C LYS A 188 -20.84 -17.27 -4.72
N LEU A 189 -20.64 -17.28 -3.40
CA LEU A 189 -19.78 -18.23 -2.72
C LEU A 189 -20.54 -19.55 -2.59
N GLU A 190 -20.01 -20.62 -3.16
CA GLU A 190 -20.55 -21.98 -3.04
C GLU A 190 -19.42 -22.92 -2.55
N ILE A 191 -19.80 -23.97 -1.82
CA ILE A 191 -18.87 -25.06 -1.46
C ILE A 191 -19.04 -26.13 -2.53
N ILE A 192 -17.97 -26.36 -3.30
CA ILE A 192 -17.91 -27.40 -4.35
C ILE A 192 -16.73 -28.33 -3.99
N ASP A 193 -17.00 -29.61 -3.85
CA ASP A 193 -15.99 -30.62 -3.45
C ASP A 193 -15.21 -30.25 -2.18
N GLY A 194 -15.92 -29.67 -1.18
CA GLY A 194 -15.33 -29.23 0.08
C GLY A 194 -14.50 -27.96 0.01
N LYS A 195 -14.39 -27.30 -1.15
CA LYS A 195 -13.64 -26.07 -1.35
C LYS A 195 -14.57 -24.87 -1.54
N ARG A 196 -14.16 -23.72 -1.02
CA ARG A 196 -14.87 -22.44 -1.24
C ARG A 196 -14.59 -21.95 -2.64
N MET A 197 -15.65 -21.87 -3.46
CA MET A 197 -15.59 -21.43 -4.86
C MET A 197 -16.46 -20.21 -5.06
N LEU A 198 -15.95 -19.25 -5.85
CA LEU A 198 -16.74 -18.15 -6.36
C LEU A 198 -17.35 -18.54 -7.70
N VAL A 199 -18.70 -18.52 -7.76
CA VAL A 199 -19.49 -18.90 -8.90
C VAL A 199 -20.10 -17.65 -9.55
N GLU A 200 -19.59 -17.29 -10.72
CA GLU A 200 -20.08 -16.19 -11.54
C GLU A 200 -21.06 -16.72 -12.59
N THR A 201 -22.29 -16.36 -12.46
CA THR A 201 -23.36 -16.82 -13.37
C THR A 201 -23.69 -15.83 -14.47
N ASP A 202 -23.06 -14.66 -14.51
CA ASP A 202 -23.29 -13.59 -15.50
C ASP A 202 -22.00 -13.25 -16.27
N VAL A 203 -21.36 -14.30 -16.78
CA VAL A 203 -20.07 -14.19 -17.51
C VAL A 203 -20.27 -13.66 -18.93
N LEU A 204 -21.37 -14.02 -19.57
CA LEU A 204 -21.71 -13.60 -20.93
C LEU A 204 -22.95 -12.74 -20.95
N ARG A 205 -22.88 -11.64 -21.72
CA ARG A 205 -23.97 -10.68 -21.88
C ARG A 205 -24.27 -10.41 -23.34
N ALA A 206 -25.53 -10.25 -23.66
CA ALA A 206 -25.99 -9.99 -25.05
C ALA A 206 -25.54 -8.60 -25.55
N GLY A 207 -25.47 -7.57 -24.69
CA GLY A 207 -25.09 -6.21 -25.08
C GLY A 207 -24.45 -5.40 -23.96
N PHE A 208 -23.79 -4.28 -24.33
CA PHE A 208 -23.34 -3.22 -23.43
C PHE A 208 -24.42 -2.16 -23.32
N GLY A 209 -24.72 -1.68 -22.14
CA GLY A 209 -25.65 -0.57 -21.95
C GLY A 209 -26.24 -0.47 -20.54
N ARG A 210 -26.98 0.63 -20.28
CA ARG A 210 -27.73 0.84 -19.04
C ARG A 210 -28.74 -0.25 -18.88
N TYR A 211 -28.66 -0.86 -17.81
CA TYR A 211 -29.27 -2.14 -17.55
C TYR A 211 -30.78 -2.10 -17.32
N ALA A 212 -31.54 -2.69 -18.19
CA ALA A 212 -32.85 -3.18 -17.81
C ALA A 212 -32.70 -4.24 -16.69
N ARG A 213 -33.43 -4.22 -15.64
CA ARG A 213 -33.42 -5.23 -14.58
C ARG A 213 -34.13 -6.47 -15.14
N GLY A 214 -33.48 -7.64 -15.18
CA GLY A 214 -34.17 -8.88 -15.56
C GLY A 214 -33.30 -9.91 -16.25
N ARG A 215 -33.95 -11.01 -16.64
CA ARG A 215 -33.35 -12.20 -17.25
C ARG A 215 -32.78 -11.98 -18.67
N GLU A 216 -33.16 -10.90 -19.33
CA GLU A 216 -32.91 -10.60 -20.75
C GLU A 216 -31.45 -10.24 -21.10
N ARG A 217 -30.56 -10.26 -20.13
CA ARG A 217 -29.17 -9.80 -20.29
C ARG A 217 -28.15 -10.89 -20.38
N ARG A 218 -28.41 -11.98 -19.69
CA ARG A 218 -27.54 -13.13 -19.72
C ARG A 218 -27.64 -13.76 -21.09
N LEU A 219 -26.49 -13.88 -21.75
CA LEU A 219 -26.41 -14.64 -23.01
C LEU A 219 -26.28 -16.11 -22.64
N MET A 220 -27.22 -16.92 -23.08
CA MET A 220 -27.16 -18.37 -22.94
C MET A 220 -26.17 -18.96 -23.93
N TYR A 221 -25.61 -20.10 -23.61
CA TYR A 221 -24.64 -20.79 -24.46
C TYR A 221 -25.19 -21.03 -25.87
N GLU A 222 -26.42 -21.47 -25.97
CA GLU A 222 -27.13 -21.80 -27.22
C GLU A 222 -27.35 -20.56 -28.13
N ASP A 223 -27.36 -19.37 -27.53
CA ASP A 223 -27.62 -18.11 -28.25
C ASP A 223 -26.31 -17.39 -28.65
N ILE A 224 -25.14 -17.93 -28.31
CA ILE A 224 -23.85 -17.24 -28.56
C ILE A 224 -23.60 -17.08 -30.05
N LEU A 225 -23.84 -18.12 -30.85
CA LEU A 225 -23.60 -18.10 -32.30
C LEU A 225 -24.39 -16.97 -32.96
N ASP A 226 -25.68 -16.87 -32.64
CA ASP A 226 -26.60 -15.91 -33.27
C ASP A 226 -26.32 -14.47 -32.84
N VAL A 227 -25.93 -14.26 -31.53
CA VAL A 227 -25.77 -12.92 -30.95
C VAL A 227 -24.35 -12.38 -31.09
N LYS A 228 -23.33 -13.24 -31.03
CA LYS A 228 -21.91 -12.85 -30.97
C LYS A 228 -21.03 -13.48 -32.06
N GLY A 229 -21.58 -14.40 -32.81
CA GLY A 229 -20.91 -15.05 -33.93
C GLY A 229 -19.96 -16.20 -33.53
N ALA A 230 -19.46 -16.91 -34.55
CA ALA A 230 -18.68 -18.13 -34.43
C ALA A 230 -17.37 -17.96 -33.64
N LYS A 231 -16.70 -16.80 -33.79
CA LYS A 231 -15.45 -16.52 -33.08
C LYS A 231 -15.65 -16.54 -31.55
N LYS A 232 -16.76 -15.95 -31.09
CA LYS A 232 -17.05 -15.91 -29.63
C LYS A 232 -17.49 -17.28 -29.14
N LEU A 233 -18.23 -18.04 -29.91
CA LEU A 233 -18.57 -19.42 -29.54
C LEU A 233 -17.32 -20.27 -29.39
N ALA A 234 -16.39 -20.25 -30.35
CA ALA A 234 -15.13 -20.99 -30.25
C ALA A 234 -14.27 -20.60 -29.05
N GLU A 235 -14.26 -19.31 -28.68
CA GLU A 235 -13.58 -18.85 -27.45
C GLU A 235 -14.22 -19.45 -26.19
N VAL A 236 -15.54 -19.51 -26.12
CA VAL A 236 -16.26 -20.08 -24.98
C VAL A 236 -16.06 -21.60 -24.93
N ASP A 237 -16.09 -22.29 -26.08
CA ASP A 237 -15.84 -23.72 -26.15
C ASP A 237 -14.44 -24.11 -25.69
N ALA A 238 -13.42 -23.32 -26.05
CA ALA A 238 -12.05 -23.52 -25.57
C ALA A 238 -11.97 -23.37 -24.03
N LYS A 239 -12.72 -22.43 -23.46
CA LYS A 239 -12.78 -22.24 -21.99
C LYS A 239 -13.60 -23.31 -21.28
N LEU A 240 -14.60 -23.85 -21.93
CA LEU A 240 -15.32 -25.03 -21.42
C LEU A 240 -14.40 -26.28 -21.43
N ALA A 241 -13.65 -26.49 -22.50
CA ALA A 241 -12.69 -27.59 -22.60
C ALA A 241 -11.57 -27.49 -21.55
N SER A 242 -11.13 -26.27 -21.18
CA SER A 242 -10.13 -26.05 -20.13
C SER A 242 -10.71 -26.03 -18.70
N SER A 243 -12.01 -26.27 -18.53
CA SER A 243 -12.71 -26.19 -17.26
C SER A 243 -12.69 -24.79 -16.61
N GLU A 244 -12.29 -23.74 -17.34
CA GLU A 244 -12.43 -22.36 -16.86
C GLU A 244 -13.91 -21.95 -16.79
N TYR A 245 -14.71 -22.47 -17.72
CA TYR A 245 -16.16 -22.31 -17.74
C TYR A 245 -16.87 -23.65 -17.54
N VAL A 246 -18.10 -23.58 -17.03
CA VAL A 246 -19.00 -24.71 -16.85
C VAL A 246 -20.39 -24.31 -17.32
N LEU A 247 -21.11 -25.23 -17.95
CA LEU A 247 -22.52 -25.03 -18.30
C LEU A 247 -23.41 -25.43 -17.15
N ARG A 248 -24.32 -24.53 -16.75
CA ARG A 248 -25.36 -24.82 -15.74
C ARG A 248 -26.75 -24.61 -16.35
N PRO A 249 -27.69 -25.56 -16.18
CA PRO A 249 -29.07 -25.39 -16.61
C PRO A 249 -29.66 -24.09 -16.06
N TRP A 250 -30.34 -23.32 -16.88
CA TRP A 250 -30.86 -22.02 -16.50
C TRP A 250 -32.28 -21.79 -17.02
N GLY A 251 -33.23 -21.70 -16.11
CA GLY A 251 -34.66 -21.50 -16.44
C GLY A 251 -35.36 -22.71 -17.04
N PRO A 252 -36.64 -22.58 -17.34
CA PRO A 252 -37.50 -23.71 -17.76
C PRO A 252 -37.31 -24.15 -19.22
N MET A 253 -36.54 -23.42 -20.03
CA MET A 253 -36.44 -23.68 -21.48
C MET A 253 -35.23 -24.55 -21.88
N GLY A 254 -34.60 -25.25 -20.95
CA GLY A 254 -33.49 -26.17 -21.24
C GLY A 254 -32.21 -25.50 -21.72
N LYS A 255 -32.09 -24.16 -21.62
CA LYS A 255 -30.87 -23.42 -21.98
C LYS A 255 -29.86 -23.44 -20.85
N HIS A 256 -28.59 -23.21 -21.18
CA HIS A 256 -27.49 -23.23 -20.25
C HIS A 256 -26.84 -21.84 -20.08
N ALA A 257 -26.65 -21.42 -18.85
CA ALA A 257 -25.79 -20.29 -18.52
C ALA A 257 -24.33 -20.74 -18.54
N VAL A 258 -23.47 -19.91 -19.16
CA VAL A 258 -22.03 -20.08 -19.04
C VAL A 258 -21.61 -19.49 -17.68
N VAL A 259 -21.01 -20.33 -16.86
CA VAL A 259 -20.63 -20.02 -15.46
C VAL A 259 -19.13 -20.14 -15.34
N ARG A 260 -18.49 -19.15 -14.69
CA ARG A 260 -17.09 -19.26 -14.26
C ARG A 260 -17.06 -19.71 -12.81
N ILE A 261 -16.26 -20.72 -12.53
CA ILE A 261 -16.00 -21.22 -11.19
C ILE A 261 -14.52 -20.98 -10.87
N THR A 262 -14.25 -20.20 -9.83
CA THR A 262 -12.89 -19.86 -9.42
C THR A 262 -12.73 -20.15 -7.94
N PRO A 263 -11.64 -20.82 -7.49
CA PRO A 263 -11.34 -20.93 -6.08
C PRO A 263 -11.39 -19.54 -5.41
N ALA A 264 -12.05 -19.43 -4.26
CA ALA A 264 -12.29 -18.14 -3.62
C ALA A 264 -10.97 -17.40 -3.33
N GLU A 265 -9.92 -18.14 -2.98
CA GLU A 265 -8.57 -17.62 -2.73
C GLU A 265 -7.87 -17.09 -3.99
N LYS A 266 -8.29 -17.53 -5.19
CA LYS A 266 -7.71 -17.09 -6.49
C LYS A 266 -8.56 -16.08 -7.23
N ALA A 267 -9.74 -15.78 -6.71
CA ALA A 267 -10.66 -14.88 -7.38
C ALA A 267 -10.28 -13.41 -7.14
N SER A 268 -9.83 -12.73 -8.17
CA SER A 268 -9.38 -11.34 -8.12
C SER A 268 -10.11 -10.44 -9.10
N SER A 269 -10.11 -9.16 -8.83
CA SER A 269 -10.48 -8.07 -9.74
C SER A 269 -9.33 -7.07 -9.78
N LYS A 270 -9.24 -6.27 -10.84
CA LYS A 270 -8.29 -5.15 -10.86
C LYS A 270 -8.69 -4.09 -9.84
N LEU A 271 -7.71 -3.52 -9.16
CA LEU A 271 -7.91 -2.37 -8.27
C LEU A 271 -8.47 -1.19 -9.08
N TYR A 272 -9.48 -0.53 -8.52
CA TYR A 272 -10.02 0.69 -9.11
C TYR A 272 -9.20 1.89 -8.64
N SER A 273 -8.96 2.85 -9.55
CA SER A 273 -8.06 3.98 -9.27
C SER A 273 -8.59 5.00 -8.25
N ILE A 274 -9.86 4.93 -7.88
CA ILE A 274 -10.45 5.75 -6.81
C ILE A 274 -10.75 4.84 -5.63
N ILE A 275 -10.03 5.05 -4.53
CA ILE A 275 -10.14 4.25 -3.31
C ILE A 275 -10.84 5.09 -2.25
N LYS A 276 -11.98 4.63 -1.80
CA LYS A 276 -12.70 5.25 -0.70
C LYS A 276 -12.34 4.55 0.61
N ALA A 277 -11.58 5.23 1.44
CA ALA A 277 -11.22 4.76 2.76
C ALA A 277 -11.31 5.92 3.76
N LEU A 278 -12.04 5.73 4.84
CA LEU A 278 -12.30 6.73 5.86
C LEU A 278 -11.89 6.15 7.21
N GLY A 279 -11.65 7.00 8.20
CA GLY A 279 -11.65 6.56 9.59
C GLY A 279 -10.30 6.18 10.19
N GLY A 280 -9.18 6.74 9.74
CA GLY A 280 -7.88 6.48 10.37
C GLY A 280 -7.85 6.73 11.89
N GLN A 281 -8.63 7.69 12.41
CA GLN A 281 -8.79 7.90 13.85
C GLN A 281 -9.51 6.73 14.52
N ASN A 282 -10.56 6.20 13.91
CA ASN A 282 -11.30 5.05 14.44
C ASN A 282 -10.38 3.83 14.58
N ASP A 283 -9.42 3.64 13.66
CA ASP A 283 -8.43 2.56 13.75
C ASP A 283 -7.53 2.68 14.99
N LEU A 284 -7.21 3.91 15.41
CA LEU A 284 -6.49 4.16 16.66
C LEU A 284 -7.39 4.02 17.89
N GLU A 285 -8.62 4.54 17.83
CA GLU A 285 -9.64 4.39 18.90
C GLU A 285 -9.90 2.92 19.20
N ASP A 286 -10.03 2.09 18.17
CA ASP A 286 -10.22 0.64 18.27
C ASP A 286 -9.07 -0.08 18.99
N LEU A 287 -7.89 0.52 19.04
CA LEU A 287 -6.73 0.04 19.79
C LEU A 287 -6.54 0.77 21.12
N GLY A 288 -7.46 1.66 21.51
CA GLY A 288 -7.32 2.50 22.71
C GLY A 288 -6.21 3.54 22.60
N LEU A 289 -5.92 4.03 21.38
CA LEU A 289 -4.90 5.04 21.08
C LEU A 289 -5.52 6.28 20.40
N GLY A 290 -6.86 6.47 20.52
CA GLY A 290 -7.58 7.58 19.91
C GLY A 290 -7.10 8.94 20.41
N GLY A 291 -7.11 9.95 19.52
CA GLY A 291 -6.80 11.35 19.85
C GLY A 291 -5.30 11.67 20.09
N ILE A 292 -4.42 10.67 20.07
CA ILE A 292 -2.98 10.83 20.35
C ILE A 292 -2.21 11.32 19.13
N PHE A 293 -2.56 10.86 17.94
CA PHE A 293 -1.89 11.21 16.69
C PHE A 293 -2.83 11.93 15.72
N SER A 294 -2.33 12.99 15.09
CA SER A 294 -3.11 13.77 14.10
C SER A 294 -3.08 13.07 12.74
N TYR A 295 -4.25 12.91 12.13
CA TYR A 295 -4.41 12.43 10.76
C TYR A 295 -3.76 11.07 10.43
N PRO A 296 -3.95 10.01 11.24
CA PRO A 296 -3.49 8.67 10.88
C PRO A 296 -4.18 8.22 9.59
N LYS A 297 -3.45 7.55 8.70
CA LYS A 297 -4.06 6.99 7.49
C LYS A 297 -4.96 5.80 7.85
N PRO A 298 -6.06 5.60 7.10
CA PRO A 298 -6.93 4.44 7.31
C PRO A 298 -6.19 3.13 7.03
N VAL A 299 -6.33 2.16 7.93
CA VAL A 299 -5.78 0.81 7.78
C VAL A 299 -6.28 0.13 6.51
N ASP A 300 -7.57 0.29 6.19
CA ASP A 300 -8.16 -0.30 4.98
C ASP A 300 -7.56 0.23 3.68
N LEU A 301 -7.12 1.50 3.65
CA LEU A 301 -6.41 2.04 2.49
C LEU A 301 -5.08 1.32 2.30
N VAL A 302 -4.22 1.33 3.33
CA VAL A 302 -2.87 0.77 3.24
C VAL A 302 -2.94 -0.74 3.02
N LYS A 303 -3.86 -1.44 3.69
CA LYS A 303 -4.13 -2.86 3.46
C LYS A 303 -4.52 -3.15 2.01
N THR A 304 -5.39 -2.33 1.43
CA THR A 304 -5.81 -2.48 0.02
C THR A 304 -4.63 -2.29 -0.93
N LEU A 305 -3.79 -1.28 -0.72
CA LEU A 305 -2.61 -1.02 -1.55
C LEU A 305 -1.59 -2.16 -1.44
N VAL A 306 -1.24 -2.57 -0.22
CA VAL A 306 -0.32 -3.68 0.03
C VAL A 306 -0.84 -4.97 -0.59
N ALA A 307 -2.08 -5.34 -0.28
CA ALA A 307 -2.67 -6.58 -0.78
C ALA A 307 -2.78 -6.58 -2.31
N SER A 308 -2.97 -5.43 -2.96
CA SER A 308 -3.11 -5.36 -4.41
C SER A 308 -1.86 -5.80 -5.17
N GLN A 309 -0.68 -5.65 -4.58
CA GLN A 309 0.60 -6.05 -5.17
C GLN A 309 1.17 -7.34 -4.57
N THR A 310 0.58 -7.82 -3.49
CA THR A 310 0.99 -9.04 -2.80
C THR A 310 -0.08 -10.12 -2.81
N PHE A 311 -1.04 -10.05 -3.73
CA PHE A 311 -2.17 -10.98 -3.82
C PHE A 311 -1.72 -12.43 -4.04
N PHE A 312 -0.69 -12.64 -4.85
CA PHE A 312 -0.05 -13.93 -5.09
C PHE A 312 1.35 -14.05 -4.46
N ASP A 313 1.73 -13.10 -3.62
CA ASP A 313 3.00 -13.08 -2.91
C ASP A 313 2.74 -12.74 -1.42
N PRO A 314 2.10 -13.67 -0.68
CA PRO A 314 1.70 -13.42 0.71
C PRO A 314 2.87 -13.45 1.70
N GLU A 315 4.10 -13.59 1.26
CA GLU A 315 5.34 -13.58 2.06
C GLU A 315 6.17 -12.31 1.85
N ALA A 316 5.68 -11.40 1.02
CA ALA A 316 6.38 -10.18 0.60
C ALA A 316 6.81 -9.29 1.77
N ILE A 317 7.91 -8.55 1.56
CA ILE A 317 8.37 -7.50 2.47
C ILE A 317 7.74 -6.17 2.08
N VAL A 318 7.18 -5.48 3.07
CA VAL A 318 6.59 -4.15 2.97
C VAL A 318 7.44 -3.16 3.77
N LEU A 319 7.88 -2.08 3.12
CA LEU A 319 8.69 -1.03 3.74
C LEU A 319 7.87 0.26 3.84
N ASP A 320 7.94 0.90 5.02
CA ASP A 320 7.43 2.24 5.25
C ASP A 320 8.47 3.04 6.07
N PHE A 321 9.14 3.97 5.43
CA PHE A 321 10.17 4.77 6.10
C PHE A 321 9.68 6.16 6.55
N PHE A 322 8.35 6.35 6.57
CA PHE A 322 7.64 7.45 7.22
C PHE A 322 6.49 6.90 8.05
N ALA A 323 6.80 5.97 8.96
CA ALA A 323 5.82 5.11 9.60
C ALA A 323 4.74 5.85 10.42
N GLY A 324 5.02 7.08 10.87
CA GLY A 324 4.08 7.87 11.66
C GLY A 324 3.56 7.07 12.85
N SER A 325 2.25 6.94 12.95
CA SER A 325 1.63 6.14 14.00
C SER A 325 1.72 4.60 13.80
N GLY A 326 2.33 4.10 12.72
CA GLY A 326 2.48 2.65 12.47
C GLY A 326 1.31 1.98 11.73
N THR A 327 0.56 2.73 10.93
CA THR A 327 -0.59 2.20 10.17
C THR A 327 -0.19 1.03 9.28
N THR A 328 0.97 1.09 8.64
CA THR A 328 1.44 0.07 7.68
C THR A 328 1.64 -1.28 8.35
N ALA A 329 2.20 -1.35 9.56
CA ALA A 329 2.33 -2.61 10.28
C ALA A 329 0.95 -3.23 10.59
N GLN A 330 0.00 -2.43 11.08
CA GLN A 330 -1.37 -2.93 11.32
C GLN A 330 -2.03 -3.41 10.03
N ALA A 331 -1.84 -2.71 8.92
CA ALA A 331 -2.37 -3.08 7.61
C ALA A 331 -1.80 -4.42 7.11
N VAL A 332 -0.49 -4.63 7.28
CA VAL A 332 0.19 -5.89 6.94
C VAL A 332 -0.35 -7.05 7.78
N MET A 333 -0.46 -6.85 9.10
CA MET A 333 -1.03 -7.87 10.00
C MET A 333 -2.49 -8.20 9.66
N ALA A 334 -3.30 -7.19 9.35
CA ALA A 334 -4.70 -7.39 8.94
C ALA A 334 -4.82 -8.07 7.56
N ALA A 335 -3.87 -7.84 6.64
CA ALA A 335 -3.81 -8.56 5.37
C ALA A 335 -3.44 -10.03 5.60
N ASN A 336 -2.42 -10.31 6.41
CA ASN A 336 -2.01 -11.67 6.75
C ASN A 336 -3.12 -12.45 7.45
N GLN A 337 -3.85 -11.82 8.39
CA GLN A 337 -5.01 -12.44 9.04
C GLN A 337 -6.09 -12.85 8.05
N ARG A 338 -6.29 -12.03 7.01
CA ARG A 338 -7.35 -12.25 6.02
C ARG A 338 -7.06 -13.38 5.05
N ASP A 339 -5.81 -13.48 4.57
CA ASP A 339 -5.41 -14.43 3.52
C ASP A 339 -4.39 -15.48 3.99
N GLU A 340 -4.19 -15.61 5.31
CA GLU A 340 -3.25 -16.53 5.95
C GLU A 340 -1.81 -16.34 5.47
N GLY A 341 -1.47 -15.10 5.09
CA GLY A 341 -0.14 -14.74 4.62
C GLY A 341 0.86 -14.55 5.76
N SER A 342 2.12 -14.38 5.38
CA SER A 342 3.26 -14.18 6.31
C SER A 342 4.12 -12.96 5.92
N ARG A 343 3.50 -11.97 5.25
CA ARG A 343 4.18 -10.71 4.88
C ARG A 343 4.90 -10.11 6.06
N LYS A 344 6.04 -9.51 5.79
CA LYS A 344 6.84 -8.81 6.79
C LYS A 344 6.74 -7.30 6.59
N PHE A 345 6.87 -6.57 7.68
CA PHE A 345 6.96 -5.12 7.63
C PHE A 345 8.31 -4.63 8.17
N ILE A 346 8.82 -3.59 7.54
CA ILE A 346 9.97 -2.81 7.98
C ILE A 346 9.49 -1.37 8.09
N LEU A 347 9.49 -0.83 9.29
CA LEU A 347 9.12 0.56 9.55
C LEU A 347 10.33 1.36 9.99
N ALA A 348 10.44 2.62 9.55
CA ALA A 348 11.39 3.55 10.13
C ALA A 348 10.64 4.80 10.62
N GLN A 349 10.96 5.23 11.85
CA GLN A 349 10.33 6.38 12.49
C GLN A 349 11.33 7.15 13.35
N THR A 350 11.46 8.43 13.06
CA THR A 350 12.25 9.36 13.89
C THR A 350 11.61 9.53 15.26
N PRO A 351 12.40 9.54 16.35
CA PRO A 351 11.90 9.73 17.72
C PRO A 351 11.57 11.21 17.98
N GLU A 352 10.65 11.77 17.20
CA GLU A 352 10.18 13.13 17.39
C GLU A 352 9.24 13.24 18.58
N PRO A 353 9.38 14.31 19.42
CA PRO A 353 8.42 14.56 20.49
C PRO A 353 7.00 14.70 19.95
N LEU A 354 6.05 13.99 20.54
CA LEU A 354 4.63 14.18 20.27
C LEU A 354 4.19 15.53 20.82
N ARG A 355 3.80 16.43 19.91
CA ARG A 355 3.24 17.75 20.25
C ARG A 355 1.77 17.59 20.59
N ALA A 356 1.45 17.49 21.86
CA ALA A 356 0.07 17.39 22.29
C ALA A 356 -0.67 18.73 22.11
N LYS A 357 -1.64 18.79 21.19
CA LYS A 357 -2.72 19.77 21.27
C LYS A 357 -3.60 19.56 22.51
N ASN A 358 -3.56 18.35 23.10
CA ASN A 358 -4.31 17.94 24.28
C ASN A 358 -3.44 17.04 25.17
N ALA A 359 -2.53 17.66 25.94
CA ALA A 359 -1.71 16.95 26.92
C ALA A 359 -2.54 16.14 27.95
N ARG A 360 -3.82 16.49 28.17
CA ARG A 360 -4.72 15.74 29.07
C ARG A 360 -5.11 14.36 28.55
N SER A 361 -5.32 14.19 27.23
CA SER A 361 -5.68 12.88 26.66
C SER A 361 -4.49 11.91 26.60
N LEU A 362 -3.26 12.40 26.63
CA LEU A 362 -2.05 11.57 26.66
C LEU A 362 -1.81 10.90 28.02
N VAL A 363 -2.21 11.57 29.09
CA VAL A 363 -2.05 11.05 30.47
C VAL A 363 -3.09 9.96 30.78
N ASP A 364 -4.29 10.07 30.21
CA ASP A 364 -5.38 9.11 30.46
C ASP A 364 -5.32 7.85 29.56
N ALA A 365 -4.64 7.92 28.42
CA ALA A 365 -4.59 6.84 27.44
C ALA A 365 -3.32 5.96 27.52
N ALA A 366 -2.30 6.41 28.21
CA ALA A 366 -1.09 5.65 28.47
C ALA A 366 -0.93 5.52 29.99
N SER A 367 -0.50 4.34 30.43
CA SER A 367 0.08 4.14 31.76
C SER A 367 0.86 5.39 32.21
N GLU A 368 1.09 5.58 33.49
CA GLU A 368 1.72 6.73 34.16
C GLU A 368 2.85 7.48 33.39
N ASP A 369 3.40 6.91 32.32
CA ASP A 369 4.53 7.44 31.56
C ASP A 369 4.19 8.17 30.23
N GLY A 370 2.97 8.10 29.67
CA GLY A 370 2.61 8.72 28.40
C GLY A 370 3.43 8.25 27.17
N PHE A 371 3.19 8.83 25.99
CA PHE A 371 4.06 8.63 24.81
C PHE A 371 4.88 9.89 24.56
N PRO A 372 6.15 9.95 25.00
CA PRO A 372 6.96 11.15 24.84
C PRO A 372 7.28 11.46 23.37
N GLU A 373 7.28 10.44 22.53
CA GLU A 373 7.69 10.54 21.12
C GLU A 373 6.87 9.62 20.19
N ILE A 374 6.88 9.94 18.90
CA ILE A 374 6.09 9.21 17.88
C ILE A 374 6.53 7.76 17.78
N SER A 375 7.83 7.46 17.83
CA SER A 375 8.35 6.09 17.72
C SER A 375 7.82 5.17 18.82
N ARG A 376 7.57 5.68 20.03
CA ARG A 376 6.96 4.92 21.14
C ARG A 376 5.49 4.61 20.86
N LEU A 377 4.76 5.59 20.32
CA LEU A 377 3.39 5.37 19.88
C LEU A 377 3.34 4.33 18.73
N THR A 378 4.26 4.42 17.78
CA THR A 378 4.39 3.45 16.69
C THR A 378 4.57 2.03 17.23
N ALA A 379 5.52 1.84 18.15
CA ALA A 379 5.80 0.54 18.78
C ALA A 379 4.58 0.00 19.54
N GLU A 380 3.88 0.86 20.29
CA GLU A 380 2.70 0.45 21.04
C GLU A 380 1.52 0.10 20.12
N ARG A 381 1.32 0.86 19.04
CA ARG A 381 0.33 0.47 18.04
C ARG A 381 0.63 -0.89 17.44
N ILE A 382 1.89 -1.17 17.10
CA ILE A 382 2.28 -2.50 16.58
C ILE A 382 1.93 -3.59 17.60
N ARG A 383 2.24 -3.40 18.89
CA ARG A 383 1.95 -4.39 19.95
C ARG A 383 0.44 -4.63 20.11
N ARG A 384 -0.37 -3.56 20.11
CA ARG A 384 -1.84 -3.68 20.24
C ARG A 384 -2.47 -4.28 18.99
N ALA A 385 -2.01 -3.87 17.81
CA ALA A 385 -2.45 -4.46 16.55
C ALA A 385 -2.08 -5.95 16.44
N ALA A 386 -0.89 -6.35 16.91
CA ALA A 386 -0.48 -7.75 16.95
C ALA A 386 -1.40 -8.59 17.85
N LYS A 387 -1.78 -8.09 19.03
CA LYS A 387 -2.76 -8.79 19.90
C LYS A 387 -4.09 -9.02 19.20
N ARG A 388 -4.51 -8.10 18.33
CA ARG A 388 -5.79 -8.16 17.62
C ARG A 388 -5.76 -9.02 16.35
N HIS A 389 -4.71 -8.88 15.53
CA HIS A 389 -4.65 -9.42 14.16
C HIS A 389 -3.69 -10.58 14.01
N ALA A 390 -2.66 -10.68 14.85
CA ALA A 390 -1.59 -11.66 14.72
C ALA A 390 -1.06 -12.07 16.12
N PRO A 391 -1.89 -12.73 16.97
CA PRO A 391 -1.46 -13.14 18.30
C PRO A 391 -0.16 -13.96 18.24
N GLY A 392 0.85 -13.53 19.01
CA GLY A 392 2.18 -14.16 19.00
C GLY A 392 3.18 -13.56 18.01
N LEU A 393 2.78 -12.63 17.13
CA LEU A 393 3.72 -11.91 16.29
C LEU A 393 4.67 -11.09 17.15
N THR A 394 5.96 -11.22 16.85
CA THR A 394 7.03 -10.40 17.42
C THR A 394 7.61 -9.48 16.36
N PHE A 395 8.16 -8.36 16.82
CA PHE A 395 8.96 -7.47 15.98
C PHE A 395 10.17 -6.99 16.75
N THR A 396 11.22 -6.61 16.03
CA THR A 396 12.45 -6.10 16.62
C THR A 396 12.47 -4.59 16.55
N GLU A 397 12.69 -3.96 17.69
CA GLU A 397 13.02 -2.53 17.76
C GLU A 397 14.54 -2.38 17.72
N ILE A 398 15.02 -1.62 16.75
CA ILE A 398 16.43 -1.33 16.53
C ILE A 398 16.64 0.16 16.35
N THR A 399 17.84 0.65 16.70
CA THR A 399 18.26 2.02 16.41
C THR A 399 19.39 1.99 15.40
N VAL A 400 19.60 3.10 14.70
CA VAL A 400 20.76 3.29 13.83
C VAL A 400 21.89 3.82 14.71
N ALA A 401 23.08 3.21 14.63
CA ALA A 401 24.26 3.76 15.29
C ALA A 401 24.60 5.12 14.66
N GLU A 402 24.81 6.13 15.48
CA GLU A 402 25.46 7.37 15.06
C GLU A 402 26.94 7.07 14.79
N GLU A 403 27.44 7.53 13.64
CA GLU A 403 28.88 7.43 13.28
C GLU A 403 29.71 8.44 14.05
#